data_7ebef974e155968c3185be7c77476075
#
_entry.id   7ebef974e155968c3185be7c77476075
#
_cell.length_a   1.000
_cell.length_b   1.000
_cell.length_c   1.000
_cell.angle_alpha   90.00
_cell.angle_beta   90.00
_cell.angle_gamma   90.00
#
_symmetry.space_group_name_H-M   'P 1'
#
loop_
_entity.id
_entity.type
_entity.pdbx_description
1 polymer ?
#
loop_
_entity_poly.entity_id
_entity_poly.type
_entity_poly.pdbx_seq_one_letter_code
_entity_poly.pdbx_strand_id
1 'polypeptide(L)'
;MQRILFGLLLSVVACAAHAQSVPKKFQCWTDEKGQRACGDRVPPQYAKEQRQVFDSQGRVIETRERQKTPEEIAEAERQAAEAAEVKRQQEAEAAYDRFLRDSYSSVKDLERARNERLATLDGRSNLARQAVEGDEKSKAQLQSRIELQTKNGKPVEDLQKQMRAVDKTLRENRAGIEQMQKDRERVCAEFLRDILRYQELTMGGATYVGECPAPGSPALALPVVKPKPAAPTDKSKNKKKPPKKPAKKPAD
;
A
#
# COMPACT_ATOMS: atom_id res chain seq x y z
N MET A 1 57.30 -7.31 62.95
CA MET A 1 57.02 -7.13 64.41
C MET A 1 55.52 -7.01 64.58
N GLN A 2 55.06 -7.83 65.46
CA GLN A 2 53.85 -7.75 66.30
C GLN A 2 52.56 -8.09 65.61
N ARG A 3 52.06 -9.31 65.72
CA ARG A 3 51.29 -9.96 66.79
C ARG A 3 50.11 -9.13 67.24
N ILE A 4 48.88 -9.67 67.09
CA ILE A 4 47.99 -10.09 68.18
C ILE A 4 46.63 -10.42 67.54
N LEU A 5 46.22 -11.67 67.56
CA LEU A 5 45.29 -12.33 68.44
C LEU A 5 43.79 -12.07 68.20
N PHE A 6 43.13 -13.15 67.78
CA PHE A 6 41.95 -13.78 68.36
C PHE A 6 40.66 -12.93 68.57
N GLY A 7 39.64 -13.42 67.93
CA GLY A 7 38.25 -13.08 68.18
C GLY A 7 37.31 -14.02 67.44
N LEU A 8 37.26 -15.29 67.90
CA LEU A 8 36.30 -16.29 67.44
C LEU A 8 34.92 -15.91 68.02
N LEU A 9 34.03 -15.35 67.23
CA LEU A 9 32.65 -15.16 67.62
C LEU A 9 31.77 -16.00 66.68
N LEU A 10 31.41 -17.19 67.24
CA LEU A 10 30.45 -18.12 66.71
C LEU A 10 29.05 -17.48 66.78
N SER A 11 28.61 -16.83 65.72
CA SER A 11 27.22 -16.39 65.57
C SER A 11 26.41 -17.51 64.95
N VAL A 12 25.73 -18.25 65.82
CA VAL A 12 24.66 -19.17 65.43
C VAL A 12 23.51 -18.37 64.88
N VAL A 13 23.42 -18.28 63.54
CA VAL A 13 22.23 -17.74 62.86
C VAL A 13 21.19 -18.86 62.89
N ALA A 14 20.24 -18.73 63.81
CA ALA A 14 19.01 -19.52 63.81
C ALA A 14 18.19 -19.15 62.57
N CYS A 15 18.26 -20.01 61.51
CA CYS A 15 17.31 -19.93 60.40
C CYS A 15 15.92 -20.25 60.93
N ALA A 16 15.16 -19.25 61.33
CA ALA A 16 13.71 -19.36 61.46
C ALA A 16 13.11 -19.65 60.12
N ALA A 17 12.83 -20.93 59.81
CA ALA A 17 12.02 -21.34 58.68
C ALA A 17 10.63 -20.75 58.86
N HIS A 18 10.36 -19.63 58.23
CA HIS A 18 9.01 -19.10 58.08
C HIS A 18 8.31 -20.06 57.09
N ALA A 19 7.55 -21.02 57.62
CA ALA A 19 6.59 -21.75 56.84
C ALA A 19 5.53 -20.76 56.33
N GLN A 20 5.70 -20.26 55.08
CA GLN A 20 4.70 -19.47 54.41
C GLN A 20 3.50 -20.38 54.18
N SER A 21 2.46 -20.25 55.00
CA SER A 21 1.19 -20.90 54.82
C SER A 21 0.60 -20.40 53.49
N VAL A 22 0.66 -21.21 52.45
CA VAL A 22 -0.03 -20.93 51.18
C VAL A 22 -1.51 -20.76 51.52
N PRO A 23 -2.11 -19.59 51.21
CA PRO A 23 -3.50 -19.34 51.51
C PRO A 23 -4.36 -20.43 50.85
N LYS A 24 -5.10 -21.16 51.62
CA LYS A 24 -6.00 -22.20 51.13
C LYS A 24 -7.06 -21.55 50.26
N LYS A 25 -7.04 -21.88 48.99
CA LYS A 25 -8.06 -21.45 48.00
C LYS A 25 -8.99 -22.65 47.78
N PHE A 26 -10.29 -22.42 47.72
CA PHE A 26 -11.24 -23.43 47.32
C PHE A 26 -12.04 -22.96 46.11
N GLN A 27 -12.55 -23.90 45.32
CA GLN A 27 -13.27 -23.61 44.08
C GLN A 27 -14.71 -24.12 44.23
N CYS A 28 -15.66 -23.37 43.74
CA CYS A 28 -17.06 -23.75 43.70
C CYS A 28 -17.55 -23.80 42.27
N TRP A 29 -18.27 -24.85 41.94
CA TRP A 29 -18.90 -25.13 40.63
C TRP A 29 -20.35 -25.57 40.82
N THR A 30 -21.10 -25.65 39.74
CA THR A 30 -22.44 -26.21 39.73
C THR A 30 -22.35 -27.69 39.34
N ASP A 31 -22.97 -28.57 40.11
CA ASP A 31 -23.02 -30.01 39.81
C ASP A 31 -24.14 -30.33 38.80
N GLU A 32 -24.26 -31.62 38.44
CA GLU A 32 -25.31 -32.11 37.49
C GLU A 32 -26.74 -31.91 37.98
N LYS A 33 -26.92 -31.73 39.28
CA LYS A 33 -28.24 -31.46 39.91
C LYS A 33 -28.54 -29.95 40.00
N GLY A 34 -27.67 -29.08 39.44
CA GLY A 34 -27.78 -27.65 39.57
C GLY A 34 -27.42 -27.09 40.95
N GLN A 35 -26.82 -27.91 41.83
CA GLN A 35 -26.42 -27.49 43.17
C GLN A 35 -24.98 -27.00 43.18
N ARG A 36 -24.73 -26.04 44.07
CA ARG A 36 -23.38 -25.52 44.26
C ARG A 36 -22.52 -26.51 45.08
N ALA A 37 -21.52 -27.05 44.46
CA ALA A 37 -20.47 -27.87 45.11
C ALA A 37 -19.16 -27.10 45.24
N CYS A 38 -18.44 -27.26 46.37
CA CYS A 38 -17.22 -26.56 46.61
C CYS A 38 -16.11 -27.56 47.11
N GLY A 39 -14.86 -27.33 46.74
CA GLY A 39 -13.74 -28.14 47.17
C GLY A 39 -12.39 -27.59 46.76
N ASP A 40 -11.33 -28.19 47.27
CA ASP A 40 -9.95 -27.78 46.90
C ASP A 40 -9.57 -28.17 45.47
N ARG A 41 -10.20 -29.25 44.96
CA ARG A 41 -10.01 -29.77 43.60
C ARG A 41 -11.36 -29.94 42.92
N VAL A 42 -11.45 -29.42 41.69
CA VAL A 42 -12.63 -29.61 40.82
C VAL A 42 -12.51 -31.00 40.18
N PRO A 43 -13.58 -31.85 40.26
CA PRO A 43 -13.59 -33.12 39.55
C PRO A 43 -13.42 -32.91 38.03
N PRO A 44 -12.77 -33.84 37.29
CA PRO A 44 -12.48 -33.70 35.88
C PRO A 44 -13.67 -33.41 35.00
N GLN A 45 -14.86 -33.94 35.33
CA GLN A 45 -16.12 -33.70 34.59
C GLN A 45 -16.56 -32.26 34.64
N TYR A 46 -16.24 -31.51 35.71
CA TYR A 46 -16.58 -30.08 35.86
C TYR A 46 -15.42 -29.14 35.56
N ALA A 47 -14.27 -29.68 35.13
CA ALA A 47 -13.07 -28.87 34.87
C ALA A 47 -13.27 -27.80 33.76
N LYS A 48 -14.21 -28.06 32.85
CA LYS A 48 -14.56 -27.16 31.73
C LYS A 48 -15.72 -26.21 32.04
N GLU A 49 -16.42 -26.42 33.14
CA GLU A 49 -17.58 -25.64 33.54
C GLU A 49 -17.15 -24.34 34.25
N GLN A 50 -18.10 -23.41 34.33
CA GLN A 50 -17.90 -22.16 35.07
C GLN A 50 -17.65 -22.46 36.54
N ARG A 51 -16.65 -21.80 37.14
CA ARG A 51 -16.31 -21.94 38.54
C ARG A 51 -15.80 -20.65 39.16
N GLN A 52 -16.05 -20.51 40.46
CA GLN A 52 -15.53 -19.38 41.23
C GLN A 52 -14.47 -19.88 42.20
N VAL A 53 -13.37 -19.13 42.27
CA VAL A 53 -12.26 -19.40 43.21
C VAL A 53 -12.41 -18.43 44.37
N PHE A 54 -12.36 -19.00 45.58
CA PHE A 54 -12.52 -18.28 46.84
C PHE A 54 -11.22 -18.29 47.63
N ASP A 55 -10.99 -17.25 48.39
CA ASP A 55 -9.96 -17.23 49.44
C ASP A 55 -10.43 -17.94 50.71
N SER A 56 -9.52 -18.06 51.68
CA SER A 56 -9.81 -18.68 52.99
C SER A 56 -10.88 -17.91 53.81
N GLN A 57 -11.24 -16.69 53.38
CA GLN A 57 -12.25 -15.86 54.02
C GLN A 57 -13.61 -15.92 53.27
N GLY A 58 -13.70 -16.75 52.21
CA GLY A 58 -14.94 -16.90 51.44
C GLY A 58 -15.20 -15.77 50.44
N ARG A 59 -14.21 -14.95 50.11
CA ARG A 59 -14.33 -13.90 49.10
C ARG A 59 -13.95 -14.45 47.74
N VAL A 60 -14.71 -14.10 46.70
CA VAL A 60 -14.39 -14.46 45.30
C VAL A 60 -13.14 -13.71 44.88
N ILE A 61 -12.09 -14.43 44.53
CA ILE A 61 -10.83 -13.89 44.02
C ILE A 61 -10.69 -14.05 42.51
N GLU A 62 -11.39 -15.03 41.91
CA GLU A 62 -11.36 -15.30 40.49
C GLU A 62 -12.67 -15.99 40.08
N THR A 63 -13.22 -15.58 38.93
CA THR A 63 -14.29 -16.33 38.25
C THR A 63 -13.71 -16.89 36.98
N ARG A 64 -13.73 -18.22 36.84
CA ARG A 64 -13.32 -18.92 35.61
C ARG A 64 -14.59 -19.28 34.84
N GLU A 65 -14.72 -18.71 33.66
CA GLU A 65 -15.82 -19.05 32.78
C GLU A 65 -15.67 -20.46 32.22
N ARG A 66 -16.77 -21.05 31.74
CA ARG A 66 -16.72 -22.33 31.05
C ARG A 66 -15.87 -22.26 29.79
N GLN A 67 -15.27 -23.35 29.41
CA GLN A 67 -14.60 -23.42 28.12
C GLN A 67 -15.64 -23.38 27.00
N LYS A 68 -15.37 -22.54 26.00
CA LYS A 68 -16.22 -22.46 24.81
C LYS A 68 -16.15 -23.76 24.02
N THR A 69 -17.25 -24.14 23.40
CA THR A 69 -17.28 -25.26 22.47
C THR A 69 -16.49 -24.93 21.19
N PRO A 70 -16.08 -25.95 20.42
CA PRO A 70 -15.43 -25.69 19.11
C PRO A 70 -16.28 -24.85 18.19
N GLU A 71 -17.61 -25.03 18.20
CA GLU A 71 -18.57 -24.26 17.42
C GLU A 71 -18.61 -22.80 17.86
N GLU A 72 -18.65 -22.54 19.17
CA GLU A 72 -18.62 -21.18 19.72
C GLU A 72 -17.30 -20.47 19.44
N ILE A 73 -16.18 -21.22 19.45
CA ILE A 73 -14.87 -20.68 19.07
C ILE A 73 -14.88 -20.29 17.59
N ALA A 74 -15.34 -21.20 16.71
CA ALA A 74 -15.40 -20.96 15.28
C ALA A 74 -16.34 -19.79 14.92
N GLU A 75 -17.44 -19.65 15.65
CA GLU A 75 -18.34 -18.52 15.44
C GLU A 75 -17.73 -17.20 15.94
N ALA A 76 -17.12 -17.20 17.11
CA ALA A 76 -16.41 -16.03 17.61
C ALA A 76 -15.27 -15.59 16.70
N GLU A 77 -14.52 -16.54 16.10
CA GLU A 77 -13.48 -16.25 15.12
C GLU A 77 -14.06 -15.64 13.82
N ARG A 78 -15.20 -16.15 13.32
CA ARG A 78 -15.88 -15.54 12.16
C ARG A 78 -16.33 -14.13 12.45
N GLN A 79 -16.99 -13.90 13.58
CA GLN A 79 -17.44 -12.58 13.99
C GLN A 79 -16.27 -11.61 14.19
N ALA A 80 -15.16 -12.09 14.76
CA ALA A 80 -13.95 -11.29 14.90
C ALA A 80 -13.32 -10.94 13.55
N ALA A 81 -13.31 -11.88 12.59
CA ALA A 81 -12.81 -11.65 11.24
C ALA A 81 -13.69 -10.64 10.48
N GLU A 82 -15.02 -10.76 10.57
CA GLU A 82 -15.95 -9.79 9.97
C GLU A 82 -15.80 -8.39 10.59
N ALA A 83 -15.71 -8.31 11.91
CA ALA A 83 -15.49 -7.04 12.60
C ALA A 83 -14.15 -6.41 12.24
N ALA A 84 -13.10 -7.22 12.09
CA ALA A 84 -11.78 -6.75 11.66
C ALA A 84 -11.81 -6.23 10.21
N GLU A 85 -12.59 -6.87 9.32
CA GLU A 85 -12.75 -6.43 7.93
C GLU A 85 -13.48 -5.07 7.88
N VAL A 86 -14.60 -4.94 8.58
CA VAL A 86 -15.35 -3.68 8.68
C VAL A 86 -14.46 -2.56 9.20
N LYS A 87 -13.67 -2.85 10.25
CA LYS A 87 -12.74 -1.88 10.81
C LYS A 87 -11.67 -1.46 9.80
N ARG A 88 -11.10 -2.41 9.05
CA ARG A 88 -10.11 -2.09 7.99
C ARG A 88 -10.71 -1.20 6.90
N GLN A 89 -11.96 -1.47 6.47
CA GLN A 89 -12.64 -0.64 5.49
C GLN A 89 -12.87 0.78 6.01
N GLN A 90 -13.36 0.93 7.24
CA GLN A 90 -13.53 2.24 7.86
C GLN A 90 -12.22 3.03 8.01
N GLU A 91 -11.14 2.35 8.40
CA GLU A 91 -9.82 2.96 8.50
C GLU A 91 -9.27 3.39 7.12
N ALA A 92 -9.52 2.56 6.08
CA ALA A 92 -9.13 2.89 4.70
C ALA A 92 -9.91 4.09 4.17
N GLU A 93 -11.24 4.13 4.39
CA GLU A 93 -12.07 5.29 4.02
C GLU A 93 -11.63 6.56 4.76
N ALA A 94 -11.42 6.47 6.07
CA ALA A 94 -10.96 7.62 6.85
C ALA A 94 -9.55 8.10 6.44
N ALA A 95 -8.67 7.18 6.03
CA ALA A 95 -7.35 7.52 5.50
C ALA A 95 -7.48 8.22 4.13
N TYR A 96 -8.38 7.72 3.27
CA TYR A 96 -8.65 8.34 1.99
C TYR A 96 -9.28 9.73 2.11
N ASP A 97 -10.23 9.90 3.02
CA ASP A 97 -10.83 11.20 3.33
C ASP A 97 -9.80 12.24 3.81
N ARG A 98 -8.84 11.80 4.64
CA ARG A 98 -7.71 12.65 5.04
C ARG A 98 -6.84 13.00 3.85
N PHE A 99 -6.48 12.02 3.03
CA PHE A 99 -5.70 12.24 1.82
C PHE A 99 -6.35 13.28 0.91
N LEU A 100 -7.66 13.20 0.66
CA LEU A 100 -8.37 14.18 -0.18
C LEU A 100 -8.28 15.60 0.39
N ARG A 101 -8.49 15.76 1.72
CA ARG A 101 -8.43 17.08 2.37
C ARG A 101 -7.02 17.66 2.42
N ASP A 102 -6.01 16.79 2.62
CA ASP A 102 -4.63 17.23 2.77
C ASP A 102 -3.96 17.50 1.41
N SER A 103 -4.39 16.81 0.35
CA SER A 103 -3.80 16.90 -0.97
C SER A 103 -4.41 18.01 -1.84
N TYR A 104 -5.68 18.37 -1.60
CA TYR A 104 -6.40 19.33 -2.42
C TYR A 104 -6.99 20.45 -1.56
N SER A 105 -6.83 21.68 -2.01
CA SER A 105 -7.37 22.85 -1.32
C SER A 105 -8.76 23.26 -1.82
N SER A 106 -9.17 22.74 -2.98
CA SER A 106 -10.45 23.09 -3.59
C SER A 106 -10.87 22.06 -4.65
N VAL A 107 -12.16 22.10 -5.03
CA VAL A 107 -12.69 21.34 -6.19
C VAL A 107 -11.91 21.68 -7.47
N LYS A 108 -11.52 22.94 -7.65
CA LYS A 108 -10.73 23.38 -8.82
C LYS A 108 -9.35 22.72 -8.89
N ASP A 109 -8.76 22.39 -7.73
CA ASP A 109 -7.48 21.67 -7.72
C ASP A 109 -7.65 20.22 -8.15
N LEU A 110 -8.74 19.56 -7.73
CA LEU A 110 -9.12 18.23 -8.21
C LEU A 110 -9.40 18.23 -9.72
N GLU A 111 -10.15 19.22 -10.22
CA GLU A 111 -10.39 19.39 -11.66
C GLU A 111 -9.10 19.60 -12.44
N ARG A 112 -8.18 20.41 -11.91
CA ARG A 112 -6.86 20.63 -12.52
C ARG A 112 -6.06 19.33 -12.58
N ALA A 113 -5.97 18.60 -11.48
CA ALA A 113 -5.27 17.32 -11.42
C ALA A 113 -5.86 16.28 -12.40
N ARG A 114 -7.21 16.21 -12.48
CA ARG A 114 -7.91 15.42 -13.50
C ARG A 114 -7.49 15.81 -14.89
N ASN A 115 -7.57 17.11 -15.20
CA ASN A 115 -7.31 17.62 -16.54
C ASN A 115 -5.85 17.39 -16.97
N GLU A 116 -4.88 17.54 -16.08
CA GLU A 116 -3.47 17.23 -16.34
C GLU A 116 -3.26 15.74 -16.65
N ARG A 117 -3.93 14.87 -15.91
CA ARG A 117 -3.85 13.43 -16.14
C ARG A 117 -4.50 13.02 -17.47
N LEU A 118 -5.66 13.62 -17.80
CA LEU A 118 -6.33 13.42 -19.08
C LEU A 118 -5.49 13.95 -20.25
N ALA A 119 -4.92 15.14 -20.14
CA ALA A 119 -4.04 15.71 -21.15
C ALA A 119 -2.83 14.82 -21.46
N THR A 120 -2.27 14.18 -20.44
CA THR A 120 -1.17 13.22 -20.61
C THR A 120 -1.62 11.99 -21.40
N LEU A 121 -2.79 11.44 -21.11
CA LEU A 121 -3.36 10.30 -21.83
C LEU A 121 -3.70 10.68 -23.29
N ASP A 122 -4.32 11.83 -23.49
CA ASP A 122 -4.67 12.34 -24.81
C ASP A 122 -3.42 12.61 -25.67
N GLY A 123 -2.36 13.16 -25.07
CA GLY A 123 -1.08 13.36 -25.74
C GLY A 123 -0.45 12.04 -26.22
N ARG A 124 -0.45 11.01 -25.35
CA ARG A 124 0.03 9.67 -25.72
C ARG A 124 -0.83 9.02 -26.81
N SER A 125 -2.16 9.16 -26.70
CA SER A 125 -3.10 8.65 -27.68
C SER A 125 -2.88 9.29 -29.05
N ASN A 126 -2.66 10.61 -29.10
CA ASN A 126 -2.37 11.33 -30.35
C ASN A 126 -1.06 10.88 -30.99
N LEU A 127 0.00 10.68 -30.21
CA LEU A 127 1.27 10.12 -30.73
C LEU A 127 1.08 8.70 -31.30
N ALA A 128 0.33 7.84 -30.60
CA ALA A 128 0.03 6.50 -31.08
C ALA A 128 -0.82 6.53 -32.37
N ARG A 129 -1.78 7.46 -32.50
CA ARG A 129 -2.56 7.66 -33.73
C ARG A 129 -1.69 8.10 -34.91
N GLN A 130 -0.75 9.01 -34.69
CA GLN A 130 0.21 9.42 -35.71
C GLN A 130 1.12 8.26 -36.15
N ALA A 131 1.55 7.42 -35.19
CA ALA A 131 2.31 6.21 -35.51
C ALA A 131 1.49 5.22 -36.35
N VAL A 132 0.22 4.99 -35.99
CA VAL A 132 -0.71 4.16 -36.79
C VAL A 132 -0.84 4.69 -38.22
N GLU A 133 -1.03 5.99 -38.40
CA GLU A 133 -1.12 6.61 -39.73
C GLU A 133 0.18 6.42 -40.54
N GLY A 134 1.34 6.58 -39.91
CA GLY A 134 2.65 6.33 -40.55
C GLY A 134 2.85 4.88 -40.95
N ASP A 135 2.48 3.93 -40.08
CA ASP A 135 2.56 2.50 -40.33
C ASP A 135 1.58 2.06 -41.42
N GLU A 136 0.37 2.63 -41.49
CA GLU A 136 -0.60 2.37 -42.58
C GLU A 136 -0.04 2.82 -43.95
N LYS A 137 0.59 3.98 -44.03
CA LYS A 137 1.27 4.46 -45.24
C LYS A 137 2.41 3.51 -45.64
N SER A 138 3.22 3.09 -44.64
CA SER A 138 4.32 2.14 -44.87
C SER A 138 3.82 0.79 -45.37
N LYS A 139 2.71 0.30 -44.78
CA LYS A 139 2.05 -0.94 -45.23
C LYS A 139 1.58 -0.85 -46.68
N ALA A 140 0.92 0.24 -47.08
CA ALA A 140 0.47 0.46 -48.46
C ALA A 140 1.63 0.47 -49.45
N GLN A 141 2.76 1.13 -49.10
CA GLN A 141 3.97 1.10 -49.93
C GLN A 141 4.58 -0.28 -50.06
N LEU A 142 4.64 -1.05 -48.96
CA LEU A 142 5.11 -2.44 -49.00
C LEU A 142 4.23 -3.31 -49.87
N GLN A 143 2.90 -3.18 -49.81
CA GLN A 143 1.97 -3.88 -50.65
C GLN A 143 2.23 -3.61 -52.12
N SER A 144 2.32 -2.37 -52.54
CA SER A 144 2.60 -1.99 -53.92
C SER A 144 3.93 -2.54 -54.42
N ARG A 145 4.98 -2.54 -53.55
CA ARG A 145 6.30 -3.13 -53.88
C ARG A 145 6.24 -4.65 -54.04
N ILE A 146 5.50 -5.36 -53.18
CA ILE A 146 5.27 -6.79 -53.28
C ILE A 146 4.58 -7.13 -54.61
N GLU A 147 3.50 -6.41 -54.94
CA GLU A 147 2.78 -6.63 -56.21
C GLU A 147 3.67 -6.43 -57.43
N LEU A 148 4.47 -5.38 -57.46
CA LEU A 148 5.41 -5.09 -58.55
C LEU A 148 6.48 -6.17 -58.69
N GLN A 149 7.09 -6.62 -57.56
CA GLN A 149 8.12 -7.63 -57.57
C GLN A 149 7.57 -8.98 -57.97
N THR A 150 6.36 -9.34 -57.51
CA THR A 150 5.67 -10.57 -57.92
C THR A 150 5.40 -10.61 -59.43
N LYS A 151 4.90 -9.47 -60.00
CA LYS A 151 4.70 -9.36 -61.47
C LYS A 151 6.01 -9.53 -62.24
N ASN A 152 7.13 -9.14 -61.67
CA ASN A 152 8.46 -9.23 -62.28
C ASN A 152 9.19 -10.56 -61.98
N GLY A 153 8.53 -11.53 -61.32
CA GLY A 153 9.14 -12.82 -60.95
C GLY A 153 10.29 -12.71 -59.92
N LYS A 154 10.34 -11.63 -59.12
CA LYS A 154 11.39 -11.42 -58.11
C LYS A 154 10.94 -11.95 -56.75
N PRO A 155 11.89 -12.38 -55.87
CA PRO A 155 11.57 -12.84 -54.52
C PRO A 155 10.98 -11.73 -53.69
N VAL A 156 9.97 -12.05 -52.86
CA VAL A 156 9.19 -11.10 -52.04
C VAL A 156 9.23 -11.42 -50.53
N GLU A 157 9.98 -12.44 -50.12
CA GLU A 157 10.00 -12.99 -48.75
C GLU A 157 10.39 -11.90 -47.73
N ASP A 158 11.40 -11.10 -48.03
CA ASP A 158 11.86 -10.02 -47.14
C ASP A 158 10.81 -8.90 -47.00
N LEU A 159 10.14 -8.53 -48.10
CA LEU A 159 9.05 -7.55 -48.05
C LEU A 159 7.85 -8.09 -47.28
N GLN A 160 7.53 -9.38 -47.41
CA GLN A 160 6.48 -10.01 -46.61
C GLN A 160 6.85 -10.05 -45.12
N LYS A 161 8.14 -10.26 -44.77
CA LYS A 161 8.61 -10.23 -43.40
C LYS A 161 8.47 -8.79 -42.81
N GLN A 162 8.84 -7.77 -43.60
CA GLN A 162 8.63 -6.36 -43.20
C GLN A 162 7.15 -6.05 -43.02
N MET A 163 6.27 -6.50 -43.93
CA MET A 163 4.83 -6.33 -43.80
C MET A 163 4.29 -6.92 -42.50
N ARG A 164 4.69 -8.15 -42.15
CA ARG A 164 4.28 -8.79 -40.90
C ARG A 164 4.72 -8.00 -39.67
N ALA A 165 5.90 -7.39 -39.73
CA ALA A 165 6.40 -6.52 -38.64
C ALA A 165 5.52 -5.26 -38.49
N VAL A 166 5.22 -4.58 -39.61
CA VAL A 166 4.34 -3.40 -39.60
C VAL A 166 2.93 -3.77 -39.11
N ASP A 167 2.37 -4.90 -39.57
CA ASP A 167 1.07 -5.37 -39.09
C ASP A 167 1.03 -5.66 -37.61
N LYS A 168 2.15 -6.14 -37.03
CA LYS A 168 2.27 -6.35 -35.59
C LYS A 168 2.24 -5.02 -34.86
N THR A 169 3.07 -4.05 -35.29
CA THR A 169 3.12 -2.71 -34.69
C THR A 169 1.77 -1.99 -34.76
N LEU A 170 1.09 -2.09 -35.90
CA LEU A 170 -0.27 -1.55 -36.06
C LEU A 170 -1.26 -2.12 -35.05
N ARG A 171 -1.25 -3.43 -34.84
CA ARG A 171 -2.13 -4.05 -33.84
C ARG A 171 -1.81 -3.58 -32.43
N GLU A 172 -0.52 -3.51 -32.09
CA GLU A 172 -0.06 -3.07 -30.76
C GLU A 172 -0.44 -1.61 -30.50
N ASN A 173 -0.19 -0.72 -31.46
CA ASN A 173 -0.53 0.69 -31.34
C ASN A 173 -2.05 0.91 -31.23
N ARG A 174 -2.87 0.21 -32.02
CA ARG A 174 -4.33 0.28 -31.95
C ARG A 174 -4.86 -0.22 -30.61
N ALA A 175 -4.35 -1.35 -30.12
CA ALA A 175 -4.68 -1.85 -28.78
C ALA A 175 -4.28 -0.87 -27.67
N GLY A 176 -3.11 -0.23 -27.79
CA GLY A 176 -2.66 0.83 -26.89
C GLY A 176 -3.59 2.04 -26.87
N ILE A 177 -4.09 2.48 -28.05
CA ILE A 177 -5.07 3.57 -28.14
C ILE A 177 -6.37 3.21 -27.42
N GLU A 178 -6.88 1.98 -27.66
CA GLU A 178 -8.09 1.50 -26.99
C GLU A 178 -7.91 1.43 -25.46
N GLN A 179 -6.76 0.95 -25.01
CA GLN A 179 -6.45 0.94 -23.57
C GLN A 179 -6.40 2.35 -22.98
N MET A 180 -5.78 3.32 -23.66
CA MET A 180 -5.75 4.70 -23.22
C MET A 180 -7.14 5.34 -23.15
N GLN A 181 -8.08 4.95 -24.02
CA GLN A 181 -9.47 5.39 -23.94
C GLN A 181 -10.16 4.85 -22.68
N LYS A 182 -9.99 3.55 -22.39
CA LYS A 182 -10.50 2.93 -21.14
C LYS A 182 -9.89 3.59 -19.89
N ASP A 183 -8.59 3.84 -19.92
CA ASP A 183 -7.90 4.54 -18.83
C ASP A 183 -8.43 5.96 -18.64
N ARG A 184 -8.75 6.65 -19.72
CA ARG A 184 -9.35 7.99 -19.69
C ARG A 184 -10.72 7.98 -19.01
N GLU A 185 -11.58 7.04 -19.36
CA GLU A 185 -12.90 6.85 -18.74
C GLU A 185 -12.77 6.56 -17.25
N ARG A 186 -11.82 5.68 -16.88
CA ARG A 186 -11.53 5.36 -15.48
C ARG A 186 -11.07 6.58 -14.70
N VAL A 187 -10.13 7.38 -15.23
CA VAL A 187 -9.68 8.63 -14.61
C VAL A 187 -10.84 9.60 -14.39
N CYS A 188 -11.73 9.75 -15.37
CA CYS A 188 -12.91 10.57 -15.23
C CYS A 188 -13.81 10.10 -14.09
N ALA A 189 -14.10 8.81 -14.02
CA ALA A 189 -14.95 8.24 -12.99
C ALA A 189 -14.32 8.33 -11.58
N GLU A 190 -13.01 8.13 -11.48
CA GLU A 190 -12.26 8.27 -10.21
C GLU A 190 -12.34 9.71 -9.69
N PHE A 191 -11.95 10.69 -10.52
CA PHE A 191 -11.99 12.10 -10.10
C PHE A 191 -13.41 12.62 -9.84
N LEU A 192 -14.43 12.11 -10.54
CA LEU A 192 -15.81 12.49 -10.21
C LEU A 192 -16.18 12.04 -8.79
N ARG A 193 -15.85 10.80 -8.42
CA ARG A 193 -16.07 10.30 -7.05
C ARG A 193 -15.31 11.12 -6.02
N ASP A 194 -14.05 11.44 -6.32
CA ASP A 194 -13.18 12.22 -5.44
C ASP A 194 -13.72 13.63 -5.21
N ILE A 195 -14.21 14.29 -6.26
CA ILE A 195 -14.82 15.61 -6.19
C ILE A 195 -16.10 15.59 -5.36
N LEU A 196 -16.98 14.62 -5.60
CA LEU A 196 -18.20 14.44 -4.82
C LEU A 196 -17.87 14.20 -3.34
N ARG A 197 -16.94 13.29 -3.06
CA ARG A 197 -16.50 13.01 -1.70
C ARG A 197 -15.86 14.21 -1.01
N TYR A 198 -15.00 14.94 -1.73
CA TYR A 198 -14.39 16.16 -1.22
C TYR A 198 -15.45 17.22 -0.85
N GLN A 199 -16.49 17.40 -1.68
CA GLN A 199 -17.60 18.30 -1.38
C GLN A 199 -18.37 17.87 -0.13
N GLU A 200 -18.68 16.56 0.02
CA GLU A 200 -19.30 16.04 1.23
C GLU A 200 -18.48 16.38 2.49
N LEU A 201 -17.17 16.19 2.41
CA LEU A 201 -16.27 16.40 3.53
C LEU A 201 -16.03 17.88 3.89
N THR A 202 -16.17 18.80 2.93
CA THR A 202 -15.80 20.20 3.12
C THR A 202 -16.98 21.16 3.10
N MET A 203 -18.08 20.81 2.40
CA MET A 203 -19.24 21.68 2.19
C MET A 203 -20.53 21.11 2.77
N GLY A 204 -20.48 19.86 3.30
CA GLY A 204 -21.66 19.20 3.85
C GLY A 204 -22.68 18.71 2.83
N GLY A 205 -22.34 18.69 1.54
CA GLY A 205 -23.20 18.17 0.47
C GLY A 205 -22.50 18.15 -0.88
N ALA A 206 -22.85 17.17 -1.72
CA ALA A 206 -22.29 17.01 -3.06
C ALA A 206 -23.21 17.65 -4.09
N THR A 207 -22.78 18.72 -4.73
CA THR A 207 -23.53 19.48 -5.75
C THR A 207 -22.80 19.58 -7.10
N TYR A 208 -21.71 18.81 -7.27
CA TYR A 208 -20.91 18.90 -8.49
C TYR A 208 -21.66 18.33 -9.70
N VAL A 209 -21.78 19.15 -10.75
CA VAL A 209 -22.44 18.84 -12.03
C VAL A 209 -21.47 18.86 -13.20
N GLY A 210 -20.16 18.92 -12.93
CA GLY A 210 -19.15 19.01 -13.98
C GLY A 210 -19.00 17.72 -14.77
N GLU A 211 -18.85 17.85 -16.08
CA GLU A 211 -18.61 16.74 -17.00
C GLU A 211 -17.12 16.51 -17.19
N CYS A 212 -16.80 15.30 -17.67
CA CYS A 212 -15.43 14.99 -18.08
C CYS A 212 -15.09 15.70 -19.38
N PRO A 213 -14.00 16.48 -19.45
CA PRO A 213 -13.64 17.19 -20.68
C PRO A 213 -13.43 16.24 -21.85
N ALA A 214 -13.93 16.60 -23.04
CA ALA A 214 -13.69 15.83 -24.26
C ALA A 214 -12.19 15.84 -24.64
N PRO A 215 -11.68 14.81 -25.36
CA PRO A 215 -10.32 14.81 -25.86
C PRO A 215 -10.02 16.04 -26.70
N GLY A 216 -8.87 16.70 -26.43
CA GLY A 216 -8.46 17.90 -27.14
C GLY A 216 -9.21 19.18 -26.75
N SER A 217 -10.05 19.16 -25.70
CA SER A 217 -10.75 20.33 -25.22
C SER A 217 -9.76 21.39 -24.67
N PRO A 218 -10.08 22.71 -24.76
CA PRO A 218 -9.24 23.78 -24.20
C PRO A 218 -9.00 23.62 -22.69
N ALA A 219 -9.92 22.95 -21.97
CA ALA A 219 -9.78 22.67 -20.54
C ALA A 219 -8.60 21.72 -20.25
N LEU A 220 -8.11 20.97 -21.24
CA LEU A 220 -6.96 20.06 -21.15
C LEU A 220 -5.66 20.71 -21.63
N ALA A 221 -5.68 21.96 -22.09
CA ALA A 221 -4.46 22.69 -22.43
C ALA A 221 -3.62 22.86 -21.17
N LEU A 222 -2.50 22.14 -21.08
CA LEU A 222 -1.54 22.35 -20.01
C LEU A 222 -1.04 23.79 -20.05
N PRO A 223 -0.95 24.49 -18.91
CA PRO A 223 -0.34 25.81 -18.88
C PRO A 223 1.08 25.70 -19.46
N VAL A 224 1.36 26.49 -20.50
CA VAL A 224 2.72 26.57 -21.05
C VAL A 224 3.61 27.11 -19.93
N VAL A 225 4.31 26.21 -19.24
CA VAL A 225 5.34 26.62 -18.30
C VAL A 225 6.45 27.24 -19.14
N LYS A 226 6.49 28.57 -19.21
CA LYS A 226 7.64 29.25 -19.77
C LYS A 226 8.87 28.79 -18.97
N PRO A 227 9.89 28.21 -19.61
CA PRO A 227 11.07 27.78 -18.89
C PRO A 227 11.59 28.99 -18.10
N LYS A 228 11.73 28.82 -16.78
CA LYS A 228 12.35 29.84 -15.93
C LYS A 228 13.71 30.12 -16.55
N PRO A 229 14.03 31.41 -16.86
CA PRO A 229 15.35 31.72 -17.43
C PRO A 229 16.40 31.12 -16.51
N ALA A 230 17.29 30.30 -17.09
CA ALA A 230 18.38 29.70 -16.36
C ALA A 230 19.17 30.83 -15.67
N ALA A 231 19.33 30.69 -14.36
CA ALA A 231 20.17 31.64 -13.61
C ALA A 231 21.54 31.72 -14.31
N PRO A 232 22.13 32.92 -14.45
CA PRO A 232 23.41 33.06 -15.11
C PRO A 232 24.43 32.19 -14.40
N THR A 233 24.93 31.18 -15.08
CA THR A 233 26.04 30.35 -14.58
C THR A 233 27.26 31.25 -14.50
N ASP A 234 27.67 31.60 -13.28
CA ASP A 234 28.92 32.28 -12.98
C ASP A 234 30.08 31.45 -13.52
N LYS A 235 30.60 31.83 -14.72
CA LYS A 235 31.76 31.24 -15.38
C LYS A 235 33.07 31.81 -14.84
N SER A 236 33.13 32.16 -13.57
CA SER A 236 34.32 32.66 -12.94
C SER A 236 34.73 31.73 -11.80
N LYS A 237 35.58 30.79 -12.10
CA LYS A 237 36.62 30.17 -11.25
C LYS A 237 36.86 28.70 -11.60
N ASN A 238 37.44 28.41 -12.74
CA ASN A 238 38.25 27.20 -12.85
C ASN A 238 39.39 27.37 -13.85
N LYS A 239 40.34 28.26 -13.49
CA LYS A 239 41.69 28.24 -14.09
C LYS A 239 42.40 27.02 -13.50
N LYS A 240 42.32 25.89 -14.17
CA LYS A 240 43.20 24.74 -13.93
C LYS A 240 44.62 25.15 -14.26
N LYS A 241 45.49 25.17 -13.23
CA LYS A 241 46.95 25.27 -13.28
C LYS A 241 47.49 24.12 -14.15
N PRO A 242 48.36 24.39 -15.14
CA PRO A 242 48.95 23.32 -15.98
C PRO A 242 49.83 22.38 -15.15
N PRO A 243 49.91 21.08 -15.51
CA PRO A 243 50.73 20.11 -14.79
C PRO A 243 52.22 20.41 -14.98
N LYS A 244 52.99 20.39 -13.86
CA LYS A 244 54.43 20.48 -13.84
C LYS A 244 55.04 19.27 -14.57
N LYS A 245 55.96 19.51 -15.53
CA LYS A 245 56.82 18.49 -16.18
C LYS A 245 57.64 17.73 -15.14
N PRO A 246 57.81 16.42 -15.28
CA PRO A 246 58.70 15.65 -14.42
C PRO A 246 60.16 15.99 -14.75
N ALA A 247 60.96 16.22 -13.69
CA ALA A 247 62.40 16.48 -13.76
C ALA A 247 63.13 15.22 -14.25
N LYS A 248 64.01 15.37 -15.21
CA LYS A 248 64.98 14.36 -15.66
C LYS A 248 65.92 13.98 -14.51
N LYS A 249 66.05 12.68 -14.25
CA LYS A 249 67.08 12.07 -13.43
C LYS A 249 68.39 12.11 -14.18
N PRO A 250 69.55 12.50 -13.57
CA PRO A 250 70.87 12.35 -14.19
C PRO A 250 71.27 10.87 -14.10
N ALA A 251 71.97 10.46 -15.13
CA ALA A 251 72.69 9.20 -15.21
C ALA A 251 73.96 9.31 -14.36
N ASP A 252 74.25 8.27 -13.60
CA ASP A 252 75.55 7.63 -13.34
C ASP A 252 75.27 6.18 -12.90
#